data_73e83ceac779c62dd7d7c739d693c2b8
#
_entry.id   73e83ceac779c62dd7d7c739d693c2b8
#
_cell.length_a   1.000
_cell.length_b   1.000
_cell.length_c   1.000
_cell.angle_alpha   90.00
_cell.angle_beta   90.00
_cell.angle_gamma   90.00
#
_symmetry.space_group_name_H-M   'P 1'
#
loop_
_entity.id
_entity.type
_entity.pdbx_description
1 polymer ?
#
loop_
_entity_poly.entity_id
_entity_poly.type
_entity_poly.pdbx_seq_one_letter_code
_entity_poly.pdbx_strand_id
1 'polypeptide(L)'
;MFSSFLFLISCSPDEEGKKTQADREKKAADRIYGLLPEEQGKMLYDLWLEFEAQKTPEAKFARVMDNLQPMMLNAATDGKAWVEHGVHLAQIMKRNEHTAEYSETLMEYAREMFIQPNLDNGHIIEDEKK
;
A
#
# COMPACT_ATOMS: atom_id res chain seq x y z
N MET A 1 -6.95 5.09 0.15
CA MET A 1 -6.27 6.06 1.01
C MET A 1 -6.42 5.78 2.50
N PHE A 2 -7.56 5.38 2.99
CA PHE A 2 -7.73 4.97 4.40
C PHE A 2 -7.26 3.55 4.72
N SER A 3 -7.08 2.70 3.72
CA SER A 3 -6.67 1.29 3.87
C SER A 3 -5.19 1.10 4.17
N SER A 4 -4.32 2.00 3.71
CA SER A 4 -2.87 1.81 3.83
C SER A 4 -2.33 1.88 5.24
N PHE A 5 -2.97 2.64 6.14
CA PHE A 5 -2.50 2.80 7.51
C PHE A 5 -2.95 1.67 8.45
N LEU A 6 -4.12 1.08 8.19
CA LEU A 6 -4.62 -0.05 8.99
C LEU A 6 -4.08 -1.40 8.53
N PHE A 7 -3.54 -1.48 7.30
CA PHE A 7 -3.06 -2.74 6.70
C PHE A 7 -1.68 -3.18 7.18
N LEU A 8 -0.94 -2.35 7.89
CA LEU A 8 0.33 -2.73 8.50
C LEU A 8 0.17 -3.79 9.62
N ILE A 9 -1.06 -4.04 10.09
CA ILE A 9 -1.33 -4.90 11.25
C ILE A 9 -2.09 -6.19 10.88
N SER A 10 -2.68 -6.30 9.69
CA SER A 10 -3.48 -7.48 9.31
C SER A 10 -2.90 -8.24 8.13
N CYS A 11 -1.86 -9.01 8.40
CA CYS A 11 -1.38 -10.07 7.52
C CYS A 11 -2.19 -11.34 7.80
N SER A 12 -3.48 -11.37 7.44
CA SER A 12 -4.25 -12.61 7.41
C SER A 12 -4.49 -13.00 5.97
N PRO A 13 -4.06 -14.19 5.52
CA PRO A 13 -4.21 -14.63 4.13
C PRO A 13 -5.61 -15.22 3.86
N ASP A 14 -6.65 -14.74 4.54
CA ASP A 14 -7.98 -15.29 4.44
C ASP A 14 -8.80 -14.59 3.34
N GLU A 15 -9.24 -15.36 2.36
CA GLU A 15 -10.09 -14.91 1.24
C GLU A 15 -11.43 -14.31 1.73
N GLU A 16 -11.98 -14.83 2.82
CA GLU A 16 -13.18 -14.28 3.47
C GLU A 16 -12.90 -12.90 4.09
N GLY A 17 -11.71 -12.72 4.69
CA GLY A 17 -11.26 -11.44 5.22
C GLY A 17 -11.15 -10.36 4.16
N LYS A 18 -10.68 -10.69 2.96
CA LYS A 18 -10.58 -9.75 1.83
C LYS A 18 -11.96 -9.31 1.32
N LYS A 19 -12.92 -10.24 1.23
CA LYS A 19 -14.28 -9.92 0.77
C LYS A 19 -15.01 -9.01 1.75
N THR A 20 -14.92 -9.30 3.04
CA THR A 20 -15.52 -8.47 4.11
C THR A 20 -14.85 -7.11 4.22
N GLN A 21 -13.57 -7.00 3.84
CA GLN A 21 -12.84 -5.73 3.77
C GLN A 21 -13.33 -4.88 2.61
N ALA A 22 -13.44 -5.43 1.39
CA ALA A 22 -13.97 -4.71 0.23
C ALA A 22 -15.38 -4.16 0.49
N ASP A 23 -16.26 -4.94 1.14
CA ASP A 23 -17.60 -4.50 1.51
C ASP A 23 -17.58 -3.35 2.53
N ARG A 24 -16.66 -3.38 3.50
CA ARG A 24 -16.48 -2.29 4.48
C ARG A 24 -15.94 -1.02 3.83
N GLU A 25 -14.97 -1.16 2.94
CA GLU A 25 -14.40 -0.04 2.18
C GLU A 25 -15.44 0.60 1.28
N LYS A 26 -16.26 -0.21 0.60
CA LYS A 26 -17.37 0.30 -0.21
C LYS A 26 -18.39 1.07 0.62
N LYS A 27 -18.81 0.54 1.76
CA LYS A 27 -19.73 1.24 2.68
C LYS A 27 -19.15 2.54 3.21
N ALA A 28 -17.85 2.57 3.51
CA ALA A 28 -17.15 3.77 3.94
C ALA A 28 -17.10 4.81 2.81
N ALA A 29 -16.82 4.40 1.58
CA ALA A 29 -16.82 5.25 0.40
C ALA A 29 -18.22 5.84 0.15
N ASP A 30 -19.25 5.01 0.14
CA ASP A 30 -20.66 5.46 -0.02
C ASP A 30 -21.01 6.55 1.02
N ARG A 31 -20.60 6.36 2.27
CA ARG A 31 -20.85 7.32 3.35
C ARG A 31 -20.06 8.61 3.17
N ILE A 32 -18.76 8.51 2.92
CA ILE A 32 -17.86 9.69 2.86
C ILE A 32 -18.20 10.57 1.66
N TYR A 33 -18.35 9.97 0.49
CA TYR A 33 -18.66 10.71 -0.73
C TYR A 33 -20.11 11.22 -0.75
N GLY A 34 -21.02 10.53 -0.04
CA GLY A 34 -22.39 10.99 0.17
C GLY A 34 -22.54 12.25 1.05
N LEU A 35 -21.47 12.67 1.75
CA LEU A 35 -21.45 13.93 2.51
C LEU A 35 -21.16 15.16 1.62
N LEU A 36 -20.72 14.94 0.39
CA LEU A 36 -20.36 16.00 -0.56
C LEU A 36 -21.58 16.37 -1.41
N PRO A 37 -21.56 17.57 -2.06
CA PRO A 37 -22.51 17.88 -3.10
C PRO A 37 -22.56 16.78 -4.17
N GLU A 38 -23.74 16.49 -4.69
CA GLU A 38 -24.00 15.30 -5.52
C GLU A 38 -23.01 15.11 -6.68
N GLU A 39 -22.75 16.15 -7.46
CA GLU A 39 -21.80 16.08 -8.58
C GLU A 39 -20.38 15.80 -8.13
N GLN A 40 -19.93 16.45 -7.05
CA GLN A 40 -18.60 16.28 -6.50
C GLN A 40 -18.44 14.90 -5.86
N GLY A 41 -19.42 14.47 -5.09
CA GLY A 41 -19.44 13.14 -4.47
C GLY A 41 -19.39 12.04 -5.51
N LYS A 42 -20.17 12.17 -6.59
CA LYS A 42 -20.15 11.21 -7.69
C LYS A 42 -18.79 11.17 -8.41
N MET A 43 -18.21 12.33 -8.72
CA MET A 43 -16.91 12.40 -9.37
C MET A 43 -15.82 11.71 -8.55
N LEU A 44 -15.75 11.99 -7.25
CA LEU A 44 -14.75 11.37 -6.37
C LEU A 44 -14.98 9.88 -6.15
N TYR A 45 -16.24 9.46 -6.12
CA TYR A 45 -16.58 8.04 -6.04
C TYR A 45 -16.16 7.28 -7.30
N ASP A 46 -16.39 7.85 -8.48
CA ASP A 46 -15.98 7.25 -9.77
C ASP A 46 -14.45 7.13 -9.85
N LEU A 47 -13.69 8.15 -9.40
CA LEU A 47 -12.23 8.11 -9.30
C LEU A 47 -11.75 7.06 -8.30
N TRP A 48 -12.43 6.90 -7.17
CA TRP A 48 -12.11 5.83 -6.22
C TRP A 48 -12.33 4.43 -6.83
N LEU A 49 -13.42 4.22 -7.56
CA LEU A 49 -13.67 2.97 -8.27
C LEU A 49 -12.59 2.69 -9.33
N GLU A 50 -12.14 3.71 -10.06
CA GLU A 50 -11.06 3.60 -11.03
C GLU A 50 -9.74 3.19 -10.35
N PHE A 51 -9.41 3.82 -9.22
CA PHE A 51 -8.24 3.48 -8.41
C PHE A 51 -8.28 2.03 -7.92
N GLU A 52 -9.42 1.57 -7.40
CA GLU A 52 -9.58 0.18 -6.93
C GLU A 52 -9.49 -0.84 -8.07
N ALA A 53 -10.00 -0.50 -9.25
CA ALA A 53 -9.96 -1.37 -10.41
C ALA A 53 -8.55 -1.55 -11.01
N GLN A 54 -7.64 -0.59 -10.82
CA GLN A 54 -6.24 -0.60 -11.30
C GLN A 54 -6.08 -0.97 -12.79
N LYS A 55 -7.01 -0.55 -13.61
CA LYS A 55 -6.99 -0.86 -15.06
C LYS A 55 -6.33 0.23 -15.90
N THR A 56 -6.55 1.49 -15.53
CA THR A 56 -5.99 2.64 -16.24
C THR A 56 -4.53 2.90 -15.83
N PRO A 57 -3.71 3.52 -16.70
CA PRO A 57 -2.35 3.93 -16.35
C PRO A 57 -2.31 4.86 -15.13
N GLU A 58 -3.28 5.75 -15.02
CA GLU A 58 -3.43 6.70 -13.91
C GLU A 58 -3.68 5.96 -12.59
N ALA A 59 -4.59 4.99 -12.57
CA ALA A 59 -4.87 4.18 -11.39
C ALA A 59 -3.67 3.34 -10.96
N LYS A 60 -2.93 2.76 -11.92
CA LYS A 60 -1.69 2.02 -11.67
C LYS A 60 -0.61 2.92 -11.08
N PHE A 61 -0.41 4.10 -11.65
CA PHE A 61 0.54 5.08 -11.13
C PHE A 61 0.16 5.53 -9.71
N ALA A 62 -1.11 5.85 -9.47
CA ALA A 62 -1.62 6.19 -8.15
C ALA A 62 -1.37 5.07 -7.12
N ARG A 63 -1.53 3.80 -7.51
CA ARG A 63 -1.22 2.65 -6.65
C ARG A 63 0.27 2.56 -6.32
N VAL A 64 1.14 2.81 -7.30
CA VAL A 64 2.59 2.86 -7.06
C VAL A 64 2.93 3.95 -6.03
N MET A 65 2.36 5.14 -6.15
CA MET A 65 2.56 6.24 -5.19
C MET A 65 2.05 5.89 -3.78
N ASP A 66 0.89 5.25 -3.69
CA ASP A 66 0.31 4.76 -2.43
C ASP A 66 1.21 3.73 -1.73
N ASN A 67 1.89 2.89 -2.49
CA ASN A 67 2.84 1.91 -1.95
C ASN A 67 4.21 2.53 -1.59
N LEU A 68 4.69 3.51 -2.35
CA LEU A 68 5.98 4.17 -2.10
C LEU A 68 5.96 5.05 -0.85
N GLN A 69 4.87 5.75 -0.60
CA GLN A 69 4.76 6.70 0.51
C GLN A 69 5.09 6.07 1.87
N PRO A 70 4.53 4.90 2.26
CA PRO A 70 4.90 4.27 3.53
C PRO A 70 6.37 3.87 3.62
N MET A 71 6.98 3.45 2.52
CA MET A 71 8.41 3.13 2.49
C MET A 71 9.27 4.38 2.70
N MET A 72 8.90 5.50 2.06
CA MET A 72 9.58 6.78 2.27
C MET A 72 9.49 7.24 3.73
N LEU A 73 8.31 7.13 4.35
CA LEU A 73 8.12 7.51 5.76
C LEU A 73 8.93 6.62 6.70
N ASN A 74 8.96 5.31 6.46
CA ASN A 74 9.79 4.39 7.24
C ASN A 74 11.27 4.70 7.09
N ALA A 75 11.75 4.94 5.89
CA ALA A 75 13.13 5.33 5.66
C ALA A 75 13.48 6.66 6.34
N ALA A 76 12.57 7.65 6.27
CA ALA A 76 12.77 8.96 6.91
C ALA A 76 12.74 8.92 8.45
N THR A 77 12.22 7.85 9.04
CA THR A 77 12.14 7.63 10.50
C THR A 77 13.04 6.49 10.98
N ASP A 78 14.15 6.25 10.27
CA ASP A 78 15.13 5.19 10.60
C ASP A 78 14.49 3.80 10.77
N GLY A 79 13.53 3.46 9.94
CA GLY A 79 12.83 2.17 9.94
C GLY A 79 11.99 1.91 11.18
N LYS A 80 11.60 2.94 11.93
CA LYS A 80 10.95 2.82 13.24
C LYS A 80 9.78 1.83 13.24
N ALA A 81 8.83 1.98 12.32
CA ALA A 81 7.67 1.08 12.26
C ALA A 81 8.06 -0.34 11.83
N TRP A 82 9.06 -0.51 10.98
CA TRP A 82 9.56 -1.83 10.61
C TRP A 82 10.18 -2.56 11.79
N VAL A 83 10.96 -1.86 12.61
CA VAL A 83 11.54 -2.40 13.85
C VAL A 83 10.46 -2.74 14.87
N GLU A 84 9.55 -1.80 15.14
CA GLU A 84 8.48 -1.97 16.13
C GLU A 84 7.56 -3.18 15.81
N HIS A 85 7.34 -3.45 14.53
CA HIS A 85 6.45 -4.54 14.09
C HIS A 85 7.20 -5.80 13.62
N GLY A 86 8.53 -5.82 13.69
CA GLY A 86 9.33 -6.97 13.25
C GLY A 86 9.06 -7.37 11.80
N VAL A 87 9.12 -6.39 10.89
CA VAL A 87 8.72 -6.59 9.50
C VAL A 87 9.81 -7.32 8.71
N HIS A 88 9.41 -8.35 7.99
CA HIS A 88 10.25 -9.15 7.10
C HIS A 88 10.31 -8.59 5.68
N LEU A 89 11.44 -8.79 5.02
CA LEU A 89 11.63 -8.38 3.62
C LEU A 89 10.55 -8.97 2.70
N ALA A 90 10.21 -10.25 2.87
CA ALA A 90 9.19 -10.91 2.07
C ALA A 90 7.82 -10.21 2.17
N GLN A 91 7.47 -9.65 3.33
CA GLN A 91 6.22 -8.90 3.51
C GLN A 91 6.23 -7.60 2.72
N ILE A 92 7.36 -6.88 2.72
CA ILE A 92 7.53 -5.65 1.94
C ILE A 92 7.44 -5.96 0.45
N MET A 93 8.14 -7.00 -0.01
CA MET A 93 8.15 -7.38 -1.42
C MET A 93 6.78 -7.83 -1.91
N LYS A 94 6.06 -8.64 -1.12
CA LYS A 94 4.69 -9.07 -1.44
C LYS A 94 3.73 -7.89 -1.55
N ARG A 95 3.82 -6.92 -0.63
CA ARG A 95 2.98 -5.72 -0.68
C ARG A 95 3.25 -4.87 -1.93
N ASN A 96 4.48 -4.88 -2.40
CA ASN A 96 4.95 -4.08 -3.53
C ASN A 96 5.02 -4.86 -4.86
N GLU A 97 4.41 -6.05 -4.96
CA GLU A 97 4.42 -6.84 -6.19
C GLU A 97 3.84 -6.07 -7.38
N HIS A 98 2.74 -5.32 -7.18
CA HIS A 98 2.16 -4.47 -8.22
C HIS A 98 3.03 -3.22 -8.52
N THR A 99 3.80 -2.73 -7.56
CA THR A 99 4.76 -1.64 -7.82
C THR A 99 5.81 -2.10 -8.81
N ALA A 100 6.36 -3.29 -8.63
CA ALA A 100 7.33 -3.88 -9.55
C ALA A 100 6.73 -4.15 -10.95
N GLU A 101 5.47 -4.62 -11.00
CA GLU A 101 4.74 -4.85 -12.25
C GLU A 101 4.45 -3.55 -13.01
N TYR A 102 4.02 -2.49 -12.30
CA TYR A 102 3.57 -1.25 -12.93
C TYR A 102 4.71 -0.27 -13.24
N SER A 103 5.80 -0.32 -12.47
CA SER A 103 6.98 0.52 -12.65
C SER A 103 8.24 -0.12 -12.05
N GLU A 104 8.99 -0.83 -12.88
CA GLU A 104 10.28 -1.40 -12.50
C GLU A 104 11.24 -0.33 -11.97
N THR A 105 11.34 0.81 -12.67
CA THR A 105 12.21 1.93 -12.28
C THR A 105 11.90 2.45 -10.87
N LEU A 106 10.63 2.62 -10.52
CA LEU A 106 10.25 3.09 -9.19
C LEU A 106 10.46 2.02 -8.13
N MET A 107 10.31 0.75 -8.47
CA MET A 107 10.63 -0.34 -7.54
C MET A 107 12.14 -0.47 -7.30
N GLU A 108 12.97 -0.31 -8.33
CA GLU A 108 14.44 -0.26 -8.17
C GLU A 108 14.85 0.91 -7.28
N TYR A 109 14.32 2.10 -7.55
CA TYR A 109 14.55 3.27 -6.71
C TYR A 109 14.17 3.00 -5.24
N ALA A 110 13.00 2.39 -5.00
CA ALA A 110 12.57 2.05 -3.65
C ALA A 110 13.50 1.05 -2.97
N ARG A 111 14.01 0.06 -3.71
CA ARG A 111 15.00 -0.89 -3.18
C ARG A 111 16.30 -0.21 -2.75
N GLU A 112 16.86 0.63 -3.63
CA GLU A 112 18.13 1.30 -3.37
C GLU A 112 18.03 2.33 -2.26
N MET A 113 16.97 3.12 -2.25
CA MET A 113 16.85 4.28 -1.36
C MET A 113 16.18 3.97 -0.03
N PHE A 114 15.27 3.00 0.02
CA PHE A 114 14.48 2.75 1.23
C PHE A 114 14.67 1.37 1.82
N ILE A 115 14.72 0.32 0.99
CA ILE A 115 14.75 -1.06 1.48
C ILE A 115 16.18 -1.47 1.86
N GLN A 116 17.13 -1.36 0.94
CA GLN A 116 18.48 -1.85 1.16
C GLN A 116 19.18 -1.18 2.36
N PRO A 117 19.17 0.16 2.53
CA PRO A 117 19.77 0.78 3.70
C PRO A 117 19.16 0.31 5.03
N ASN A 118 17.86 0.02 5.04
CA ASN A 118 17.18 -0.48 6.23
C ASN A 118 17.40 -1.98 6.50
N LEU A 119 17.69 -2.76 5.46
CA LEU A 119 18.20 -4.13 5.60
C LEU A 119 19.62 -4.12 6.21
N ASP A 120 20.51 -3.31 5.65
CA ASP A 120 21.92 -3.20 6.09
C ASP A 120 22.01 -2.74 7.56
N ASN A 121 21.08 -1.89 7.99
CA ASN A 121 20.98 -1.42 9.37
C ASN A 121 20.20 -2.36 10.31
N GLY A 122 19.66 -3.48 9.80
CA GLY A 122 18.91 -4.45 10.59
C GLY A 122 17.51 -3.97 11.02
N HIS A 123 16.95 -2.94 10.36
CA HIS A 123 15.59 -2.45 10.60
C HIS A 123 14.53 -3.33 9.95
N ILE A 124 14.91 -4.06 8.90
CA ILE A 124 14.09 -5.05 8.21
C ILE A 124 14.71 -6.42 8.44
N ILE A 125 13.89 -7.41 8.74
CA ILE A 125 14.35 -8.80 8.95
C ILE A 125 14.54 -9.45 7.59
N GLU A 126 15.76 -9.93 7.32
CA GLU A 126 16.04 -10.72 6.12
C GLU A 126 15.50 -12.15 6.29
N ASP A 127 14.78 -12.62 5.29
CA ASP A 127 14.25 -13.99 5.32
C ASP A 127 15.38 -14.97 4.99
N GLU A 128 15.56 -16.00 5.81
CA GLU A 128 16.52 -17.08 5.53
C GLU A 128 16.18 -17.72 4.18
N LYS A 129 17.17 -17.79 3.29
CA LYS A 129 17.05 -18.55 2.04
C LYS A 129 16.88 -20.03 2.40
N LYS A 130 15.65 -20.51 2.27
CA LYS A 130 15.38 -21.97 2.28
C LYS A 130 15.88 -22.60 1.00
#